data_ac56159c02bfa216525fad2ee82ab3b0
#
_entry.id   ac56159c02bfa216525fad2ee82ab3b0
#
_cell.length_a   1.000
_cell.length_b   1.000
_cell.length_c   1.000
_cell.angle_alpha   90.00
_cell.angle_beta   90.00
_cell.angle_gamma   90.00
#
_symmetry.space_group_name_H-M   'P 1'
#
loop_
_entity.id
_entity.type
_entity.pdbx_description
1 polymer ?
#
loop_
_entity_poly.entity_id
_entity_poly.type
_entity_poly.pdbx_seq_one_letter_code
_entity_poly.pdbx_strand_id
1 'polypeptide(L)'
;MYNATGGLNRRSTLKGGLGMVAAALVAACSDPAASDAGQTGEIVIGASLELTGTGSVLGKLQEQALKVGVDEINAIGIPYGEGRLYIRTVVKDNGGNPATAMQNAKDLIENDKVSAIVGGVTVETARAMIPVAESAKVPLLCLNSGDEISVPLPQRKFVYQLGPNPSDTSAVMARDLRRQGLAKIAVLASGDGHGDAGVRALPRALTATGRDLVDTVRLPKSGRAFEAAAQRIVDAEPDAVIVWAQAPLSAAAAAALRNAGFAGRIFLDPGAGADETLNGPNGAALDGAYIVHSTVLAGAPTMATTPSGRAARAFIFRYIQEYGAFSGFAPYAADALTLVATAARRAVSTDPQRLRGRLEGGPIEGVCGAYAFQPISHGGIEPDALTLFVARQGAWVRLS
;
A
#
# COMPACT_ATOMS: atom_id res chain seq x y z
N MET A 1 -60.56 5.42 -64.50
CA MET A 1 -61.87 6.07 -64.38
C MET A 1 -61.77 7.07 -63.24
N TYR A 2 -61.81 8.30 -63.68
CA TYR A 2 -62.47 9.47 -63.12
C TYR A 2 -62.13 9.85 -61.68
N ASN A 3 -61.38 10.93 -61.55
CA ASN A 3 -61.75 12.38 -61.49
C ASN A 3 -62.32 12.76 -60.13
N ALA A 4 -62.07 13.85 -59.53
CA ALA A 4 -61.38 15.10 -59.84
C ALA A 4 -61.80 16.08 -58.72
N THR A 5 -60.94 17.02 -58.50
CA THR A 5 -61.18 18.44 -58.23
C THR A 5 -61.96 18.87 -57.02
N GLY A 6 -61.47 19.73 -56.28
CA GLY A 6 -61.18 21.15 -56.33
C GLY A 6 -61.54 21.69 -54.94
N GLY A 7 -61.08 22.67 -54.35
CA GLY A 7 -60.59 23.95 -54.78
C GLY A 7 -60.93 24.96 -53.69
N LEU A 8 -59.94 25.72 -53.32
CA LEU A 8 -59.95 27.13 -52.96
C LEU A 8 -61.03 27.76 -52.02
N ASN A 9 -60.56 28.34 -50.94
CA ASN A 9 -60.45 29.77 -50.71
C ASN A 9 -61.01 30.36 -49.39
N ARG A 10 -60.18 31.14 -48.84
CA ARG A 10 -60.32 32.50 -48.26
C ARG A 10 -60.96 32.69 -46.86
N ARG A 11 -60.07 33.26 -46.05
CA ARG A 11 -60.17 34.49 -45.23
C ARG A 11 -61.38 34.65 -44.30
N SER A 12 -61.10 34.78 -43.03
CA SER A 12 -61.12 36.10 -42.30
C SER A 12 -61.23 35.93 -40.78
N THR A 13 -60.31 36.52 -40.14
CA THR A 13 -60.39 37.52 -39.06
C THR A 13 -61.20 37.27 -37.79
N LEU A 14 -60.46 37.40 -36.72
CA LEU A 14 -60.63 38.22 -35.52
C LEU A 14 -61.31 37.66 -34.26
N LYS A 15 -60.50 37.89 -33.19
CA LYS A 15 -60.86 38.30 -31.84
C LYS A 15 -61.08 37.21 -30.75
N GLY A 16 -60.14 37.15 -29.84
CA GLY A 16 -60.36 37.50 -28.45
C GLY A 16 -60.67 36.30 -27.53
N GLY A 17 -59.71 35.94 -26.70
CA GLY A 17 -59.95 35.08 -25.56
C GLY A 17 -58.68 34.89 -24.75
N LEU A 18 -58.52 35.68 -23.69
CA LEU A 18 -57.56 35.39 -22.61
C LEU A 18 -57.83 34.02 -22.06
N GLY A 19 -56.88 33.11 -22.22
CA GLY A 19 -56.87 31.84 -21.55
C GLY A 19 -55.51 31.72 -20.83
N MET A 20 -55.54 31.86 -19.48
CA MET A 20 -54.37 31.52 -18.60
C MET A 20 -54.02 30.04 -18.82
N VAL A 21 -52.88 29.79 -19.42
CA VAL A 21 -52.24 28.47 -19.41
C VAL A 21 -51.27 28.44 -18.24
N ALA A 22 -51.65 27.72 -17.17
CA ALA A 22 -50.78 27.35 -16.10
C ALA A 22 -49.64 26.52 -16.66
N ALA A 23 -48.42 27.10 -16.70
CA ALA A 23 -47.19 26.38 -16.96
C ALA A 23 -46.90 25.49 -15.76
N ALA A 24 -47.18 24.20 -15.88
CA ALA A 24 -46.66 23.18 -14.97
C ALA A 24 -45.13 23.14 -15.14
N LEU A 25 -44.43 23.73 -14.21
CA LEU A 25 -42.99 23.51 -14.01
C LEU A 25 -42.80 22.05 -13.62
N VAL A 26 -42.51 21.20 -14.59
CA VAL A 26 -41.88 19.91 -14.35
C VAL A 26 -40.45 20.23 -13.89
N ALA A 27 -40.24 20.26 -12.59
CA ALA A 27 -38.90 20.19 -12.03
C ALA A 27 -38.35 18.82 -12.40
N ALA A 28 -37.64 18.72 -13.50
CA ALA A 28 -36.75 17.61 -13.77
C ALA A 28 -35.70 17.64 -12.67
N CYS A 29 -35.80 16.73 -11.73
CA CYS A 29 -34.67 16.35 -10.89
C CYS A 29 -33.58 15.86 -11.83
N SER A 30 -32.73 16.76 -12.32
CA SER A 30 -31.49 16.42 -12.97
C SER A 30 -30.62 15.80 -11.90
N ASP A 31 -30.46 14.48 -11.96
CA ASP A 31 -29.46 13.72 -11.25
C ASP A 31 -28.11 14.40 -11.54
N PRO A 32 -27.34 14.88 -10.55
CA PRO A 32 -26.04 15.51 -10.80
C PRO A 32 -24.97 14.55 -11.33
N ALA A 33 -25.34 13.31 -11.66
CA ALA A 33 -24.43 12.25 -12.09
C ALA A 33 -24.18 12.17 -13.61
N ALA A 34 -24.74 13.09 -14.45
CA ALA A 34 -24.76 12.87 -15.90
C ALA A 34 -23.88 13.81 -16.74
N SER A 35 -22.96 14.61 -16.17
CA SER A 35 -22.27 15.64 -16.95
C SER A 35 -20.74 15.60 -17.01
N ASP A 36 -20.07 14.52 -16.52
CA ASP A 36 -18.61 14.45 -16.56
C ASP A 36 -18.05 13.53 -17.67
N ALA A 37 -18.89 12.95 -18.51
CA ALA A 37 -18.45 12.18 -19.66
C ALA A 37 -17.86 13.11 -20.73
N GLY A 38 -16.54 13.09 -20.88
CA GLY A 38 -15.83 13.84 -21.93
C GLY A 38 -14.91 14.97 -21.45
N GLN A 39 -14.85 15.26 -20.14
CA GLN A 39 -13.97 16.31 -19.61
C GLN A 39 -12.64 15.75 -19.11
N THR A 40 -11.55 16.42 -19.46
CA THR A 40 -10.25 16.24 -18.83
C THR A 40 -10.29 16.85 -17.43
N GLY A 41 -10.02 16.06 -16.40
CA GLY A 41 -10.13 16.46 -15.00
C GLY A 41 -8.95 16.01 -14.14
N GLU A 42 -9.00 16.34 -12.85
CA GLU A 42 -8.06 15.88 -11.84
C GLU A 42 -8.71 14.90 -10.86
N ILE A 43 -7.91 13.92 -10.41
CA ILE A 43 -8.18 13.17 -9.20
C ILE A 43 -7.15 13.57 -8.14
N VAL A 44 -7.61 14.07 -7.00
CA VAL A 44 -6.73 14.51 -5.93
C VAL A 44 -6.52 13.38 -4.93
N ILE A 45 -5.26 13.00 -4.72
CA ILE A 45 -4.88 11.96 -3.76
C ILE A 45 -4.03 12.60 -2.66
N GLY A 46 -4.48 12.48 -1.41
CA GLY A 46 -3.74 12.95 -0.25
C GLY A 46 -2.70 11.93 0.19
N ALA A 47 -1.56 12.39 0.68
CA ALA A 47 -0.58 11.54 1.30
C ALA A 47 -0.15 12.10 2.66
N SER A 48 -0.21 11.27 3.72
CA SER A 48 0.34 11.57 5.03
C SER A 48 1.47 10.61 5.32
N LEU A 49 2.71 11.08 5.17
CA LEU A 49 3.92 10.25 5.21
C LEU A 49 4.84 10.68 6.35
N GLU A 50 5.67 9.77 6.80
CA GLU A 50 6.75 9.99 7.76
C GLU A 50 7.99 10.54 7.03
N LEU A 51 7.98 11.83 6.65
CA LEU A 51 9.13 12.42 5.94
C LEU A 51 10.24 12.85 6.89
N THR A 52 9.88 13.10 8.15
CA THR A 52 10.79 13.36 9.27
C THR A 52 10.47 12.42 10.43
N GLY A 53 11.35 12.38 11.45
CA GLY A 53 11.14 11.59 12.67
C GLY A 53 11.17 10.08 12.46
N THR A 54 10.40 9.36 13.27
CA THR A 54 10.34 7.88 13.23
C THR A 54 9.70 7.41 11.94
N GLY A 55 10.34 6.46 11.25
CA GLY A 55 9.86 5.93 9.97
C GLY A 55 10.31 6.71 8.74
N SER A 56 11.07 7.81 8.92
CA SER A 56 11.43 8.72 7.81
C SER A 56 12.28 8.08 6.71
N VAL A 57 13.05 7.04 7.02
CA VAL A 57 13.76 6.26 5.99
C VAL A 57 12.78 5.69 4.98
N LEU A 58 11.77 4.99 5.46
CA LEU A 58 10.76 4.36 4.60
C LEU A 58 9.80 5.39 3.99
N GLY A 59 9.41 6.41 4.77
CA GLY A 59 8.50 7.47 4.30
C GLY A 59 9.05 8.26 3.11
N LYS A 60 10.35 8.57 3.11
CA LYS A 60 11.01 9.23 1.98
C LYS A 60 11.06 8.34 0.72
N LEU A 61 11.31 7.04 0.88
CA LEU A 61 11.26 6.10 -0.24
C LEU A 61 9.87 6.06 -0.87
N GLN A 62 8.83 6.13 -0.05
CA GLN A 62 7.45 6.14 -0.52
C GLN A 62 7.06 7.47 -1.18
N GLU A 63 7.55 8.60 -0.68
CA GLU A 63 7.38 9.89 -1.37
C GLU A 63 8.02 9.88 -2.76
N GLN A 64 9.22 9.35 -2.87
CA GLN A 64 9.91 9.17 -4.15
C GLN A 64 9.09 8.30 -5.11
N ALA A 65 8.55 7.18 -4.61
CA ALA A 65 7.71 6.30 -5.42
C ALA A 65 6.38 6.94 -5.84
N LEU A 66 5.78 7.78 -4.99
CA LEU A 66 4.61 8.57 -5.37
C LEU A 66 4.92 9.50 -6.55
N LYS A 67 6.06 10.21 -6.52
CA LYS A 67 6.48 11.11 -7.60
C LYS A 67 6.62 10.37 -8.93
N VAL A 68 7.39 9.26 -8.93
CA VAL A 68 7.56 8.42 -10.11
C VAL A 68 6.21 7.88 -10.62
N GLY A 69 5.36 7.36 -9.71
CA GLY A 69 4.06 6.81 -10.08
C GLY A 69 3.09 7.84 -10.65
N VAL A 70 3.08 9.07 -10.12
CA VAL A 70 2.29 10.19 -10.65
C VAL A 70 2.73 10.52 -12.08
N ASP A 71 4.03 10.65 -12.30
CA ASP A 71 4.57 10.98 -13.61
C ASP A 71 4.26 9.90 -14.66
N GLU A 72 4.39 8.61 -14.29
CA GLU A 72 4.06 7.51 -15.20
C GLU A 72 2.57 7.44 -15.55
N ILE A 73 1.70 7.58 -14.56
CA ILE A 73 0.25 7.57 -14.79
C ILE A 73 -0.16 8.80 -15.61
N ASN A 74 0.38 9.96 -15.28
CA ASN A 74 0.03 11.22 -15.93
C ASN A 74 0.61 11.35 -17.34
N ALA A 75 1.70 10.65 -17.69
CA ALA A 75 2.22 10.61 -19.05
C ALA A 75 1.19 10.10 -20.07
N ILE A 76 0.29 9.22 -19.61
CA ILE A 76 -0.77 8.64 -20.45
C ILE A 76 -2.13 9.22 -20.05
N GLY A 77 -2.34 9.52 -18.77
CA GLY A 77 -3.61 9.86 -18.15
C GLY A 77 -4.52 8.65 -17.95
N ILE A 78 -5.44 8.74 -17.01
CA ILE A 78 -6.40 7.70 -16.66
C ILE A 78 -7.63 7.82 -17.59
N PRO A 79 -8.00 6.79 -18.36
CA PRO A 79 -9.23 6.82 -19.15
C PRO A 79 -10.47 7.06 -18.26
N TYR A 80 -11.28 8.08 -18.60
CA TYR A 80 -12.42 8.50 -17.82
C TYR A 80 -13.57 8.94 -18.72
N GLY A 81 -14.55 8.08 -18.96
CA GLY A 81 -15.55 8.27 -19.98
C GLY A 81 -14.87 8.46 -21.35
N GLU A 82 -15.18 9.58 -22.02
CA GLU A 82 -14.54 9.96 -23.29
C GLU A 82 -13.27 10.82 -23.08
N GLY A 83 -12.98 11.22 -21.84
CA GLY A 83 -11.85 12.07 -21.47
C GLY A 83 -10.74 11.34 -20.69
N ARG A 84 -9.97 12.11 -19.96
CA ARG A 84 -8.88 11.60 -19.11
C ARG A 84 -8.82 12.33 -17.77
N LEU A 85 -8.46 11.61 -16.71
CA LEU A 85 -8.06 12.18 -15.43
C LEU A 85 -6.55 12.17 -15.31
N TYR A 86 -6.04 13.15 -14.58
CA TYR A 86 -4.65 13.25 -14.15
C TYR A 86 -4.59 13.28 -12.63
N ILE A 87 -3.59 12.62 -12.08
CA ILE A 87 -3.38 12.58 -10.61
C ILE A 87 -2.69 13.86 -10.17
N ARG A 88 -3.24 14.49 -9.13
CA ARG A 88 -2.53 15.48 -8.32
C ARG A 88 -2.39 14.95 -6.90
N THR A 89 -1.20 14.96 -6.36
CA THR A 89 -0.95 14.57 -4.97
C THR A 89 -0.78 15.77 -4.05
N VAL A 90 -1.31 15.66 -2.82
CA VAL A 90 -1.08 16.59 -1.73
C VAL A 90 -0.36 15.85 -0.61
N VAL A 91 0.92 16.12 -0.43
CA VAL A 91 1.78 15.42 0.53
C VAL A 91 1.94 16.25 1.79
N LYS A 92 1.73 15.62 2.95
CA LYS A 92 1.92 16.23 4.29
C LYS A 92 2.84 15.33 5.12
N ASP A 93 3.84 15.95 5.75
CA ASP A 93 4.70 15.26 6.73
C ASP A 93 3.95 15.07 8.05
N ASN A 94 3.95 13.86 8.59
CA ASN A 94 3.38 13.56 9.90
C ASN A 94 4.45 13.40 11.00
N GLY A 95 5.75 13.41 10.63
CA GLY A 95 6.88 13.29 11.55
C GLY A 95 6.92 11.99 12.35
N GLY A 96 6.21 10.94 11.93
CA GLY A 96 6.02 9.72 12.70
C GLY A 96 5.11 9.90 13.93
N ASN A 97 4.37 11.02 14.00
CA ASN A 97 3.48 11.36 15.13
C ASN A 97 2.02 11.01 14.80
N PRO A 98 1.37 10.11 15.57
CA PRO A 98 -0.01 9.71 15.33
C PRO A 98 -1.03 10.86 15.36
N ALA A 99 -0.84 11.86 16.25
CA ALA A 99 -1.75 13.00 16.35
C ALA A 99 -1.63 13.90 15.10
N THR A 100 -0.41 14.12 14.61
CA THR A 100 -0.16 14.85 13.36
C THR A 100 -0.72 14.11 12.16
N ALA A 101 -0.55 12.77 12.09
CA ALA A 101 -1.12 11.95 11.02
C ALA A 101 -2.66 12.04 10.99
N MET A 102 -3.31 11.99 12.15
CA MET A 102 -4.75 12.19 12.28
C MET A 102 -5.18 13.58 11.80
N GLN A 103 -4.44 14.63 12.17
CA GLN A 103 -4.74 16.00 11.73
C GLN A 103 -4.53 16.15 10.22
N ASN A 104 -3.45 15.60 9.67
CA ASN A 104 -3.22 15.60 8.24
C ASN A 104 -4.37 14.93 7.47
N ALA A 105 -4.89 13.79 7.96
CA ALA A 105 -6.03 13.13 7.35
C ALA A 105 -7.28 14.01 7.33
N LYS A 106 -7.58 14.73 8.41
CA LYS A 106 -8.69 15.69 8.45
C LYS A 106 -8.49 16.83 7.44
N ASP A 107 -7.32 17.43 7.41
CA ASP A 107 -7.02 18.55 6.51
C ASP A 107 -7.09 18.12 5.04
N LEU A 108 -6.58 16.93 4.70
CA LEU A 108 -6.65 16.35 3.35
C LEU A 108 -8.10 16.17 2.90
N ILE A 109 -8.97 15.71 3.81
CA ILE A 109 -10.39 15.50 3.51
C ILE A 109 -11.16 16.81 3.43
N GLU A 110 -11.00 17.66 4.48
CA GLU A 110 -11.85 18.84 4.66
C GLU A 110 -11.43 20.02 3.78
N ASN A 111 -10.12 20.23 3.61
CA ASN A 111 -9.57 21.36 2.88
C ASN A 111 -9.17 21.01 1.45
N ASP A 112 -8.45 19.89 1.27
CA ASP A 112 -7.89 19.49 -0.02
C ASP A 112 -8.87 18.63 -0.85
N LYS A 113 -9.99 18.17 -0.25
CA LYS A 113 -11.09 17.41 -0.90
C LYS A 113 -10.58 16.17 -1.64
N VAL A 114 -9.70 15.42 -1.02
CA VAL A 114 -9.06 14.26 -1.64
C VAL A 114 -10.02 13.10 -1.88
N SER A 115 -9.83 12.38 -2.98
CA SER A 115 -10.59 11.18 -3.34
C SER A 115 -10.14 9.93 -2.58
N ALA A 116 -8.89 9.92 -2.12
CA ALA A 116 -8.30 8.86 -1.31
C ALA A 116 -7.11 9.41 -0.51
N ILE A 117 -6.74 8.72 0.57
CA ILE A 117 -5.55 8.99 1.37
C ILE A 117 -4.60 7.82 1.25
N VAL A 118 -3.31 8.11 1.09
CA VAL A 118 -2.20 7.15 1.09
C VAL A 118 -1.29 7.48 2.27
N GLY A 119 -0.83 6.49 3.03
CA GLY A 119 0.13 6.77 4.11
C GLY A 119 0.12 5.77 5.24
N GLY A 120 0.64 6.21 6.39
CA GLY A 120 0.79 5.33 7.53
C GLY A 120 1.86 4.28 7.28
N VAL A 121 3.12 4.72 7.22
CA VAL A 121 4.29 3.84 7.14
C VAL A 121 4.46 3.05 8.44
N THR A 122 4.16 3.71 9.57
CA THR A 122 4.10 3.04 10.87
C THR A 122 2.66 2.60 11.19
N VAL A 123 2.53 1.56 11.99
CA VAL A 123 1.20 1.06 12.43
C VAL A 123 0.47 2.13 13.25
N GLU A 124 1.21 2.90 14.05
CA GLU A 124 0.66 3.93 14.94
C GLU A 124 0.03 5.09 14.15
N THR A 125 0.71 5.58 13.12
CA THR A 125 0.19 6.68 12.27
C THR A 125 -0.97 6.21 11.41
N ALA A 126 -0.90 4.98 10.85
CA ALA A 126 -2.01 4.38 10.13
C ALA A 126 -3.25 4.28 11.02
N ARG A 127 -3.12 3.71 12.22
CA ARG A 127 -4.23 3.56 13.18
C ARG A 127 -4.87 4.89 13.56
N ALA A 128 -4.08 5.95 13.68
CA ALA A 128 -4.60 7.28 14.02
C ALA A 128 -5.46 7.89 12.91
N MET A 129 -5.17 7.58 11.64
CA MET A 129 -5.95 8.07 10.49
C MET A 129 -7.26 7.30 10.27
N ILE A 130 -7.34 6.03 10.70
CA ILE A 130 -8.49 5.15 10.45
C ILE A 130 -9.84 5.75 10.84
N PRO A 131 -10.05 6.26 12.08
CA PRO A 131 -11.35 6.81 12.48
C PRO A 131 -11.79 7.98 11.61
N VAL A 132 -10.83 8.79 11.14
CA VAL A 132 -11.09 9.95 10.27
C VAL A 132 -11.55 9.48 8.89
N ALA A 133 -10.81 8.56 8.28
CA ALA A 133 -11.13 8.01 6.97
C ALA A 133 -12.49 7.28 6.95
N GLU A 134 -12.76 6.45 7.95
CA GLU A 134 -14.03 5.72 8.12
C GLU A 134 -15.22 6.67 8.29
N SER A 135 -15.11 7.69 9.16
CA SER A 135 -16.16 8.68 9.40
C SER A 135 -16.47 9.49 8.14
N ALA A 136 -15.44 9.90 7.42
CA ALA A 136 -15.59 10.68 6.19
C ALA A 136 -15.91 9.80 4.97
N LYS A 137 -15.81 8.48 5.07
CA LYS A 137 -16.00 7.52 3.97
C LYS A 137 -15.04 7.75 2.81
N VAL A 138 -13.79 8.04 3.14
CA VAL A 138 -12.69 8.24 2.18
C VAL A 138 -11.75 7.05 2.27
N PRO A 139 -11.41 6.37 1.16
CA PRO A 139 -10.46 5.27 1.16
C PRO A 139 -9.11 5.68 1.74
N LEU A 140 -8.60 4.91 2.68
CA LEU A 140 -7.26 5.01 3.27
C LEU A 140 -6.45 3.78 2.86
N LEU A 141 -5.42 3.99 2.06
CA LEU A 141 -4.50 2.96 1.59
C LEU A 141 -3.23 3.02 2.47
N CYS A 142 -3.13 2.07 3.41
CA CYS A 142 -2.05 2.02 4.40
C CYS A 142 -0.82 1.31 3.84
N LEU A 143 0.35 1.94 3.98
CA LEU A 143 1.62 1.48 3.40
C LEU A 143 2.43 0.55 4.33
N ASN A 144 1.88 0.21 5.49
CA ASN A 144 2.50 -0.70 6.46
C ASN A 144 2.04 -2.15 6.31
N SER A 145 2.60 -2.99 7.16
CA SER A 145 2.24 -4.40 7.33
C SER A 145 1.76 -4.62 8.77
N GLY A 146 0.44 -4.73 8.97
CA GLY A 146 -0.14 -4.98 10.28
C GLY A 146 -1.55 -5.53 10.15
N ASP A 147 -1.78 -6.82 10.47
CA ASP A 147 -3.10 -7.47 10.33
C ASP A 147 -4.23 -6.66 10.98
N GLU A 148 -3.94 -5.93 12.05
CA GLU A 148 -4.91 -5.09 12.77
C GLU A 148 -5.35 -3.82 12.02
N ILE A 149 -4.68 -3.47 10.93
CA ILE A 149 -5.03 -2.28 10.13
C ILE A 149 -6.35 -2.51 9.40
N SER A 150 -6.50 -3.67 8.78
CA SER A 150 -7.69 -4.03 7.99
C SER A 150 -8.75 -4.78 8.79
N VAL A 151 -8.51 -5.13 10.07
CA VAL A 151 -9.49 -5.82 10.93
C VAL A 151 -9.74 -5.05 12.24
N PRO A 152 -10.95 -5.16 12.84
CA PRO A 152 -12.11 -5.93 12.38
C PRO A 152 -12.80 -5.25 11.20
N LEU A 153 -13.08 -5.99 10.15
CA LEU A 153 -13.57 -5.47 8.88
C LEU A 153 -14.84 -4.59 8.96
N PRO A 154 -15.84 -4.88 9.83
CA PRO A 154 -16.99 -3.99 9.97
C PRO A 154 -16.66 -2.55 10.35
N GLN A 155 -15.48 -2.33 10.96
CA GLN A 155 -14.94 -1.02 11.35
C GLN A 155 -13.81 -0.53 10.42
N ARG A 156 -13.58 -1.20 9.30
CA ARG A 156 -12.48 -0.96 8.35
C ARG A 156 -12.96 -1.00 6.91
N LYS A 157 -14.15 -0.47 6.64
CA LYS A 157 -14.80 -0.52 5.32
C LYS A 157 -14.09 0.33 4.27
N PHE A 158 -13.37 1.36 4.71
CA PHE A 158 -12.63 2.28 3.85
C PHE A 158 -11.10 2.17 4.04
N VAL A 159 -10.63 1.15 4.75
CA VAL A 159 -9.20 0.96 5.05
C VAL A 159 -8.67 -0.25 4.29
N TYR A 160 -7.58 -0.05 3.57
CA TYR A 160 -6.89 -1.07 2.76
C TYR A 160 -5.43 -1.13 3.16
N GLN A 161 -4.92 -2.32 3.43
CA GLN A 161 -3.50 -2.53 3.72
C GLN A 161 -2.78 -2.94 2.43
N LEU A 162 -1.65 -2.31 2.13
CA LEU A 162 -0.86 -2.61 0.94
C LEU A 162 0.36 -3.49 1.25
N GLY A 163 0.98 -3.31 2.39
CA GLY A 163 2.07 -4.18 2.82
C GLY A 163 1.62 -5.63 3.01
N PRO A 164 2.52 -6.61 2.93
CA PRO A 164 2.18 -8.02 3.13
C PRO A 164 1.58 -8.27 4.52
N ASN A 165 0.61 -9.17 4.61
CA ASN A 165 0.08 -9.57 5.90
C ASN A 165 1.16 -10.26 6.75
N PRO A 166 1.32 -9.92 8.03
CA PRO A 166 2.24 -10.62 8.93
C PRO A 166 1.99 -12.13 9.02
N SER A 167 0.74 -12.56 8.95
CA SER A 167 0.36 -13.98 8.90
C SER A 167 0.92 -14.70 7.67
N ASP A 168 0.82 -14.08 6.48
CA ASP A 168 1.32 -14.66 5.22
C ASP A 168 2.85 -14.69 5.20
N THR A 169 3.49 -13.59 5.63
CA THR A 169 4.94 -13.49 5.81
C THR A 169 5.45 -14.58 6.75
N SER A 170 4.81 -14.74 7.92
CA SER A 170 5.17 -15.75 8.92
C SER A 170 5.02 -17.18 8.36
N ALA A 171 3.97 -17.43 7.55
CA ALA A 171 3.77 -18.73 6.93
C ALA A 171 4.87 -19.06 5.89
N VAL A 172 5.32 -18.07 5.11
CA VAL A 172 6.45 -18.25 4.18
C VAL A 172 7.73 -18.54 4.95
N MET A 173 8.05 -17.77 5.99
CA MET A 173 9.23 -17.98 6.85
C MET A 173 9.22 -19.38 7.47
N ALA A 174 8.10 -19.76 8.10
CA ALA A 174 7.99 -21.02 8.82
C ALA A 174 8.17 -22.25 7.90
N ARG A 175 7.64 -22.19 6.68
CA ARG A 175 7.88 -23.23 5.66
C ARG A 175 9.35 -23.36 5.29
N ASP A 176 10.06 -22.24 5.16
CA ASP A 176 11.47 -22.26 4.80
C ASP A 176 12.35 -22.72 5.96
N LEU A 177 12.09 -22.27 7.19
CA LEU A 177 12.74 -22.77 8.40
C LEU A 177 12.63 -24.30 8.49
N ARG A 178 11.43 -24.84 8.21
CA ARG A 178 11.22 -26.30 8.14
C ARG A 178 12.05 -26.95 7.03
N ARG A 179 12.07 -26.35 5.83
CA ARG A 179 12.83 -26.87 4.69
C ARG A 179 14.32 -26.93 4.97
N GLN A 180 14.85 -25.94 5.72
CA GLN A 180 16.24 -25.90 6.13
C GLN A 180 16.58 -26.75 7.38
N GLY A 181 15.60 -27.43 7.99
CA GLY A 181 15.80 -28.25 9.16
C GLY A 181 16.05 -27.48 10.47
N LEU A 182 15.75 -26.16 10.49
CA LEU A 182 15.95 -25.32 11.67
C LEU A 182 14.78 -25.50 12.64
N ALA A 183 15.06 -25.96 13.86
CA ALA A 183 14.03 -26.36 14.83
C ALA A 183 13.74 -25.30 15.88
N LYS A 184 14.78 -24.75 16.51
CA LYS A 184 14.71 -23.78 17.60
C LYS A 184 14.76 -22.37 17.03
N ILE A 185 13.70 -21.62 17.17
CA ILE A 185 13.56 -20.28 16.61
C ILE A 185 13.40 -19.27 17.73
N ALA A 186 14.20 -18.20 17.70
CA ALA A 186 13.98 -17.03 18.54
C ALA A 186 13.50 -15.84 17.72
N VAL A 187 12.81 -14.91 18.37
CA VAL A 187 12.29 -13.68 17.74
C VAL A 187 12.87 -12.47 18.44
N LEU A 188 13.45 -11.58 17.66
CA LEU A 188 13.90 -10.26 18.10
C LEU A 188 13.04 -9.20 17.35
N ALA A 189 12.08 -8.62 18.05
CA ALA A 189 11.08 -7.75 17.46
C ALA A 189 11.20 -6.30 17.94
N SER A 190 10.90 -5.32 17.08
CA SER A 190 10.82 -3.92 17.49
C SER A 190 9.78 -3.69 18.59
N GLY A 191 9.99 -2.67 19.43
CA GLY A 191 9.10 -2.32 20.56
C GLY A 191 7.93 -1.42 20.16
N ASP A 192 7.36 -1.64 18.98
CA ASP A 192 6.28 -0.86 18.37
C ASP A 192 5.19 -1.77 17.77
N GLY A 193 4.18 -1.17 17.15
CA GLY A 193 3.08 -1.91 16.52
C GLY A 193 3.52 -2.85 15.39
N HIS A 194 4.61 -2.53 14.68
CA HIS A 194 5.17 -3.41 13.67
C HIS A 194 5.73 -4.70 14.29
N GLY A 195 6.57 -4.57 15.34
CA GLY A 195 7.07 -5.73 16.08
C GLY A 195 5.95 -6.51 16.75
N ASP A 196 4.90 -5.83 17.23
CA ASP A 196 3.72 -6.50 17.82
C ASP A 196 3.00 -7.38 16.80
N ALA A 197 2.89 -6.94 15.56
CA ALA A 197 2.26 -7.71 14.50
C ALA A 197 3.00 -9.03 14.24
N GLY A 198 4.34 -8.98 14.17
CA GLY A 198 5.17 -10.18 14.00
C GLY A 198 5.05 -11.15 15.17
N VAL A 199 5.14 -10.63 16.40
CA VAL A 199 5.04 -11.47 17.60
C VAL A 199 3.67 -12.15 17.73
N ARG A 200 2.60 -11.53 17.22
CA ARG A 200 1.27 -12.16 17.16
C ARG A 200 1.16 -13.23 16.08
N ALA A 201 1.78 -12.99 14.91
CA ALA A 201 1.63 -13.88 13.76
C ALA A 201 2.52 -15.13 13.79
N LEU A 202 3.76 -14.98 14.24
CA LEU A 202 4.78 -16.04 14.18
C LEU A 202 4.44 -17.31 14.96
N PRO A 203 3.92 -17.29 16.21
CA PRO A 203 3.70 -18.51 16.99
C PRO A 203 2.82 -19.53 16.26
N ARG A 204 1.74 -19.08 15.63
CA ARG A 204 0.82 -19.95 14.89
C ARG A 204 1.52 -20.62 13.69
N ALA A 205 2.31 -19.86 12.93
CA ALA A 205 2.99 -20.34 11.74
C ALA A 205 4.12 -21.34 12.13
N LEU A 206 4.87 -21.04 13.18
CA LEU A 206 5.93 -21.92 13.69
C LEU A 206 5.35 -23.24 14.20
N THR A 207 4.31 -23.20 15.02
CA THR A 207 3.62 -24.41 15.53
C THR A 207 3.08 -25.26 14.38
N ALA A 208 2.45 -24.64 13.36
CA ALA A 208 1.91 -25.35 12.20
C ALA A 208 2.98 -26.10 11.38
N THR A 209 4.24 -25.70 11.50
CA THR A 209 5.38 -26.36 10.83
C THR A 209 6.24 -27.20 11.77
N GLY A 210 5.86 -27.32 13.06
CA GLY A 210 6.60 -28.07 14.07
C GLY A 210 7.93 -27.42 14.41
N ARG A 211 7.97 -26.09 14.51
CA ARG A 211 9.14 -25.31 14.96
C ARG A 211 8.90 -24.79 16.37
N ASP A 212 9.94 -24.81 17.20
CA ASP A 212 9.86 -24.38 18.59
C ASP A 212 10.25 -22.91 18.71
N LEU A 213 9.35 -22.07 19.22
CA LEU A 213 9.66 -20.71 19.60
C LEU A 213 10.30 -20.71 20.99
N VAL A 214 11.65 -20.59 21.05
CA VAL A 214 12.43 -20.73 22.29
C VAL A 214 12.51 -19.43 23.09
N ASP A 215 12.52 -18.27 22.43
CA ASP A 215 12.45 -16.96 23.11
C ASP A 215 11.87 -15.89 22.19
N THR A 216 11.31 -14.85 22.81
CA THR A 216 10.84 -13.62 22.12
C THR A 216 11.32 -12.42 22.94
N VAL A 217 12.19 -11.62 22.33
CA VAL A 217 12.77 -10.44 22.94
C VAL A 217 12.34 -9.19 22.19
N ARG A 218 11.98 -8.14 22.92
CA ARG A 218 11.66 -6.83 22.35
C ARG A 218 12.90 -5.95 22.31
N LEU A 219 13.17 -5.39 21.14
CA LEU A 219 14.18 -4.34 21.02
C LEU A 219 13.72 -3.10 21.80
N PRO A 220 14.62 -2.49 22.57
CA PRO A 220 14.31 -1.22 23.21
C PRO A 220 14.11 -0.12 22.14
N LYS A 221 13.30 0.88 22.46
CA LYS A 221 13.01 2.01 21.54
C LYS A 221 14.24 2.85 21.21
N SER A 222 15.31 2.78 22.01
CA SER A 222 16.59 3.46 21.78
C SER A 222 17.71 2.43 21.60
N GLY A 223 18.55 2.59 20.58
CA GLY A 223 19.54 1.62 20.12
C GLY A 223 20.70 1.27 21.04
N ARG A 224 20.75 1.82 22.26
CA ARG A 224 21.87 1.59 23.21
C ARG A 224 21.77 0.31 24.05
N ALA A 225 20.70 -0.46 23.93
CA ALA A 225 20.53 -1.70 24.70
C ALA A 225 20.28 -2.92 23.82
N PHE A 226 20.74 -2.86 22.56
CA PHE A 226 20.60 -4.00 21.64
C PHE A 226 21.50 -5.16 22.03
N GLU A 227 22.66 -4.88 22.65
CA GLU A 227 23.59 -5.89 23.10
C GLU A 227 22.97 -6.84 24.13
N ALA A 228 22.24 -6.31 25.12
CA ALA A 228 21.55 -7.12 26.13
C ALA A 228 20.42 -7.97 25.52
N ALA A 229 19.68 -7.41 24.58
CA ALA A 229 18.62 -8.14 23.86
C ALA A 229 19.23 -9.26 22.98
N ALA A 230 20.31 -8.97 22.28
CA ALA A 230 21.03 -9.93 21.45
C ALA A 230 21.65 -11.05 22.30
N GLN A 231 22.31 -10.73 23.45
CA GLN A 231 22.89 -11.70 24.33
C GLN A 231 21.83 -12.67 24.87
N ARG A 232 20.67 -12.16 25.30
CA ARG A 232 19.56 -13.01 25.77
C ARG A 232 19.09 -13.99 24.69
N ILE A 233 19.02 -13.54 23.42
CA ILE A 233 18.67 -14.40 22.29
C ILE A 233 19.73 -15.49 22.09
N VAL A 234 21.03 -15.13 22.16
CA VAL A 234 22.13 -16.08 21.98
C VAL A 234 22.15 -17.13 23.10
N ASP A 235 21.88 -16.72 24.34
CA ASP A 235 21.82 -17.62 25.50
C ASP A 235 20.69 -18.67 25.40
N ALA A 236 19.67 -18.43 24.58
CA ALA A 236 18.60 -19.39 24.29
C ALA A 236 18.99 -20.45 23.22
N GLU A 237 20.19 -20.36 22.67
CA GLU A 237 20.77 -21.30 21.68
C GLU A 237 19.80 -21.62 20.49
N PRO A 238 19.27 -20.62 19.78
CA PRO A 238 18.39 -20.88 18.64
C PRO A 238 19.20 -21.28 17.40
N ASP A 239 18.58 -22.11 16.54
CA ASP A 239 19.11 -22.41 15.19
C ASP A 239 18.97 -21.19 14.26
N ALA A 240 17.90 -20.42 14.44
CA ALA A 240 17.62 -19.21 13.67
C ALA A 240 16.96 -18.11 14.51
N VAL A 241 17.23 -16.87 14.15
CA VAL A 241 16.59 -15.70 14.73
C VAL A 241 15.76 -14.99 13.65
N ILE A 242 14.50 -14.74 13.95
CA ILE A 242 13.67 -13.85 13.15
C ILE A 242 13.78 -12.45 13.73
N VAL A 243 14.34 -11.52 12.97
CA VAL A 243 14.36 -10.09 13.30
C VAL A 243 13.16 -9.44 12.64
N TRP A 244 12.16 -9.09 13.44
CA TRP A 244 10.94 -8.43 12.97
C TRP A 244 11.00 -6.95 13.32
N ALA A 245 11.60 -6.18 12.43
CA ALA A 245 11.85 -4.75 12.61
C ALA A 245 12.04 -4.06 11.27
N GLN A 246 11.50 -2.85 11.14
CA GLN A 246 11.70 -2.04 9.94
C GLN A 246 13.14 -1.51 9.83
N ALA A 247 13.55 -1.15 8.61
CA ALA A 247 14.81 -0.45 8.39
C ALA A 247 14.81 0.95 9.07
N PRO A 248 15.94 1.43 9.62
CA PRO A 248 17.27 0.79 9.65
C PRO A 248 17.48 -0.14 10.87
N LEU A 249 16.47 -0.28 11.73
CA LEU A 249 16.55 -1.02 13.01
C LEU A 249 16.87 -2.51 12.79
N SER A 250 16.35 -3.12 11.73
CA SER A 250 16.57 -4.51 11.39
C SER A 250 18.06 -4.85 11.20
N ALA A 251 18.80 -4.00 10.49
CA ALA A 251 20.24 -4.18 10.28
C ALA A 251 21.04 -3.98 11.58
N ALA A 252 20.66 -3.00 12.40
CA ALA A 252 21.29 -2.77 13.71
C ALA A 252 21.08 -3.96 14.67
N ALA A 253 19.87 -4.53 14.66
CA ALA A 253 19.56 -5.73 15.45
C ALA A 253 20.37 -6.95 14.98
N ALA A 254 20.50 -7.14 13.67
CA ALA A 254 21.32 -8.21 13.11
C ALA A 254 22.80 -8.04 13.47
N ALA A 255 23.32 -6.82 13.44
CA ALA A 255 24.70 -6.52 13.86
C ALA A 255 24.92 -6.82 15.34
N ALA A 256 23.97 -6.45 16.21
CA ALA A 256 24.06 -6.80 17.63
C ALA A 256 24.07 -8.32 17.87
N LEU A 257 23.26 -9.11 17.14
CA LEU A 257 23.28 -10.57 17.20
C LEU A 257 24.65 -11.13 16.77
N ARG A 258 25.24 -10.64 15.68
CA ARG A 258 26.56 -11.07 15.21
C ARG A 258 27.67 -10.72 16.22
N ASN A 259 27.62 -9.52 16.79
CA ASN A 259 28.56 -9.06 17.81
C ASN A 259 28.45 -9.89 19.11
N ALA A 260 27.24 -10.37 19.46
CA ALA A 260 27.03 -11.30 20.59
C ALA A 260 27.45 -12.75 20.27
N GLY A 261 28.01 -13.02 19.08
CA GLY A 261 28.47 -14.33 18.65
C GLY A 261 27.45 -15.26 18.00
N PHE A 262 26.26 -14.75 17.65
CA PHE A 262 25.26 -15.56 16.93
C PHE A 262 25.75 -15.92 15.52
N ALA A 263 26.02 -17.20 15.28
CA ALA A 263 26.45 -17.73 13.98
C ALA A 263 25.30 -18.37 13.17
N GLY A 264 24.12 -18.51 13.76
CA GLY A 264 22.94 -19.13 13.13
C GLY A 264 22.30 -18.29 12.02
N ARG A 265 21.17 -18.73 11.50
CA ARG A 265 20.45 -18.08 10.40
C ARG A 265 19.66 -16.88 10.93
N ILE A 266 19.71 -15.76 10.18
CA ILE A 266 18.87 -14.57 10.44
C ILE A 266 17.81 -14.49 9.35
N PHE A 267 16.56 -14.32 9.75
CA PHE A 267 15.42 -14.05 8.88
C PHE A 267 14.86 -12.66 9.17
N LEU A 268 14.51 -11.93 8.13
CA LEU A 268 13.97 -10.57 8.22
C LEU A 268 12.55 -10.54 7.65
N ASP A 269 11.71 -9.69 8.22
CA ASP A 269 10.39 -9.36 7.69
C ASP A 269 10.48 -8.35 6.54
N PRO A 270 9.39 -8.13 5.77
CA PRO A 270 9.40 -7.21 4.62
C PRO A 270 9.77 -5.77 4.97
N GLY A 271 9.57 -5.33 6.21
CA GLY A 271 9.96 -3.99 6.68
C GLY A 271 11.46 -3.69 6.57
N ALA A 272 12.29 -4.73 6.44
CA ALA A 272 13.73 -4.61 6.20
C ALA A 272 14.10 -4.42 4.71
N GLY A 273 13.14 -4.31 3.78
CA GLY A 273 13.37 -4.25 2.33
C GLY A 273 13.91 -2.92 1.79
N ALA A 274 14.42 -2.03 2.64
CA ALA A 274 15.08 -0.80 2.20
C ALA A 274 16.52 -1.06 1.74
N ASP A 275 17.00 -0.26 0.78
CA ASP A 275 18.39 -0.34 0.28
C ASP A 275 19.41 -0.17 1.43
N GLU A 276 19.16 0.76 2.34
CA GLU A 276 20.00 1.03 3.50
C GLU A 276 20.20 -0.19 4.43
N THR A 277 19.33 -1.19 4.35
CA THR A 277 19.45 -2.41 5.15
C THR A 277 20.73 -3.17 4.80
N LEU A 278 21.04 -3.30 3.51
CA LEU A 278 22.26 -3.98 3.04
C LEU A 278 23.44 -3.03 2.82
N ASN A 279 23.19 -1.82 2.35
CA ASN A 279 24.22 -0.87 1.95
C ASN A 279 24.53 0.19 3.02
N GLY A 280 23.83 0.13 4.16
CA GLY A 280 24.09 0.97 5.34
C GLY A 280 25.20 0.45 6.24
N PRO A 281 25.48 1.15 7.36
CA PRO A 281 26.63 0.86 8.25
C PRO A 281 26.65 -0.57 8.82
N ASN A 282 25.48 -1.20 8.96
CA ASN A 282 25.32 -2.52 9.56
C ASN A 282 25.07 -3.63 8.51
N GLY A 283 25.12 -3.30 7.22
CA GLY A 283 24.76 -4.23 6.16
C GLY A 283 25.62 -5.49 6.09
N ALA A 284 26.90 -5.39 6.44
CA ALA A 284 27.82 -6.54 6.46
C ALA A 284 27.36 -7.65 7.41
N ALA A 285 26.64 -7.33 8.49
CA ALA A 285 26.10 -8.30 9.45
C ALA A 285 24.98 -9.18 8.86
N LEU A 286 24.46 -8.78 7.71
CA LEU A 286 23.34 -9.45 7.03
C LEU A 286 23.79 -10.39 5.91
N ASP A 287 25.09 -10.52 5.64
CA ASP A 287 25.51 -11.49 4.63
C ASP A 287 25.04 -12.90 4.98
N GLY A 288 24.36 -13.56 4.04
CA GLY A 288 23.69 -14.84 4.26
C GLY A 288 22.35 -14.76 5.04
N ALA A 289 21.87 -13.57 5.41
CA ALA A 289 20.53 -13.42 6.01
C ALA A 289 19.43 -13.56 4.95
N TYR A 290 18.27 -14.00 5.40
CA TYR A 290 17.08 -14.19 4.56
C TYR A 290 16.07 -13.08 4.78
N ILE A 291 15.30 -12.73 3.75
CA ILE A 291 14.14 -11.85 3.84
C ILE A 291 12.98 -12.42 3.06
N VAL A 292 11.77 -12.35 3.62
CA VAL A 292 10.54 -12.58 2.86
C VAL A 292 10.06 -11.25 2.31
N HIS A 293 9.86 -11.18 1.00
CA HIS A 293 9.39 -9.96 0.34
C HIS A 293 8.67 -10.30 -0.96
N SER A 294 7.99 -9.33 -1.56
CA SER A 294 7.49 -9.46 -2.93
C SER A 294 8.65 -9.59 -3.91
N THR A 295 8.35 -10.20 -5.07
CA THR A 295 9.37 -10.48 -6.11
C THR A 295 10.11 -9.23 -6.60
N VAL A 296 9.55 -8.05 -6.41
CA VAL A 296 10.14 -6.76 -6.78
C VAL A 296 11.44 -6.45 -6.05
N LEU A 297 11.70 -7.06 -4.90
CA LEU A 297 12.94 -6.83 -4.13
C LEU A 297 14.21 -7.19 -4.92
N ALA A 298 14.13 -8.13 -5.86
CA ALA A 298 15.26 -8.44 -6.75
C ALA A 298 15.51 -7.37 -7.83
N GLY A 299 14.76 -6.27 -7.82
CA GLY A 299 14.83 -5.24 -8.84
C GLY A 299 13.99 -5.57 -10.09
N ALA A 300 14.30 -4.92 -11.20
CA ALA A 300 13.54 -5.06 -12.43
C ALA A 300 13.56 -6.50 -12.96
N PRO A 301 12.40 -7.09 -13.31
CA PRO A 301 12.35 -8.43 -13.85
C PRO A 301 13.12 -8.48 -15.19
N THR A 302 13.97 -9.48 -15.34
CA THR A 302 14.78 -9.68 -16.55
C THR A 302 13.91 -9.98 -17.77
N MET A 303 12.79 -10.71 -17.55
CA MET A 303 11.78 -10.99 -18.57
C MET A 303 10.40 -10.51 -18.10
N ALA A 304 9.87 -9.48 -18.75
CA ALA A 304 8.55 -8.91 -18.48
C ALA A 304 7.61 -9.20 -19.67
N THR A 305 6.96 -10.36 -19.65
CA THR A 305 6.06 -10.81 -20.72
C THR A 305 4.64 -10.28 -20.56
N THR A 306 4.20 -10.05 -19.32
CA THR A 306 2.88 -9.50 -19.01
C THR A 306 2.86 -7.97 -19.04
N PRO A 307 1.69 -7.33 -19.26
CA PRO A 307 1.58 -5.87 -19.15
C PRO A 307 2.01 -5.32 -17.78
N SER A 308 1.58 -5.97 -16.69
CA SER A 308 1.98 -5.60 -15.31
C SER A 308 3.47 -5.75 -15.07
N GLY A 309 4.08 -6.84 -15.57
CA GLY A 309 5.54 -7.02 -15.48
C GLY A 309 6.31 -5.96 -16.25
N ARG A 310 5.81 -5.49 -17.41
CA ARG A 310 6.42 -4.38 -18.16
C ARG A 310 6.29 -3.05 -17.40
N ALA A 311 5.13 -2.78 -16.81
CA ALA A 311 4.90 -1.58 -16.00
C ALA A 311 5.82 -1.58 -14.76
N ALA A 312 5.92 -2.69 -14.05
CA ALA A 312 6.83 -2.85 -12.91
C ALA A 312 8.29 -2.59 -13.32
N ARG A 313 8.70 -3.15 -14.46
CA ARG A 313 10.06 -2.92 -14.99
C ARG A 313 10.31 -1.45 -15.32
N ALA A 314 9.37 -0.79 -15.98
CA ALA A 314 9.48 0.63 -16.34
C ALA A 314 9.61 1.49 -15.07
N PHE A 315 8.73 1.27 -14.08
CA PHE A 315 8.77 1.94 -12.80
C PHE A 315 10.13 1.80 -12.09
N ILE A 316 10.65 0.56 -11.98
CA ILE A 316 11.91 0.29 -11.31
C ILE A 316 13.08 1.00 -12.02
N PHE A 317 13.14 0.94 -13.36
CA PHE A 317 14.18 1.64 -14.10
C PHE A 317 14.11 3.15 -13.92
N ARG A 318 12.92 3.73 -13.98
CA ARG A 318 12.73 5.17 -13.77
C ARG A 318 13.12 5.59 -12.36
N TYR A 319 12.69 4.80 -11.36
CA TYR A 319 13.06 5.04 -9.96
C TYR A 319 14.59 5.04 -9.77
N ILE A 320 15.30 4.05 -10.32
CA ILE A 320 16.77 3.97 -10.24
C ILE A 320 17.43 5.15 -10.96
N GLN A 321 16.92 5.54 -12.12
CA GLN A 321 17.46 6.69 -12.85
C GLN A 321 17.36 7.99 -12.06
N GLU A 322 16.29 8.15 -11.29
CA GLU A 322 16.02 9.38 -10.55
C GLU A 322 16.69 9.40 -9.16
N TYR A 323 16.75 8.25 -8.49
CA TYR A 323 17.20 8.17 -7.09
C TYR A 323 18.46 7.31 -6.87
N GLY A 324 18.98 6.68 -7.88
CA GLY A 324 20.25 5.94 -7.87
C GLY A 324 20.14 4.50 -7.37
N ALA A 325 19.30 4.21 -6.41
CA ALA A 325 19.11 2.87 -5.85
C ALA A 325 17.63 2.51 -5.78
N PHE A 326 17.29 1.22 -5.82
CA PHE A 326 15.93 0.74 -5.70
C PHE A 326 15.71 0.08 -4.35
N SER A 327 14.62 0.46 -3.71
CA SER A 327 14.16 -0.14 -2.45
C SER A 327 12.85 -0.90 -2.65
N GLY A 328 12.80 -2.14 -2.18
CA GLY A 328 11.59 -2.97 -2.27
C GLY A 328 10.39 -2.44 -1.49
N PHE A 329 10.61 -1.53 -0.55
CA PHE A 329 9.53 -0.90 0.23
C PHE A 329 8.88 0.29 -0.48
N ALA A 330 9.60 0.94 -1.40
CA ALA A 330 9.11 2.12 -2.12
C ALA A 330 7.83 1.87 -2.94
N PRO A 331 7.70 0.78 -3.72
CA PRO A 331 6.62 0.63 -4.69
C PRO A 331 5.20 0.57 -4.12
N TYR A 332 5.02 0.28 -2.83
CA TYR A 332 3.67 0.26 -2.24
C TYR A 332 2.92 1.58 -2.43
N ALA A 333 3.64 2.71 -2.41
CA ALA A 333 3.04 4.02 -2.64
C ALA A 333 2.63 4.22 -4.11
N ALA A 334 3.41 3.72 -5.08
CA ALA A 334 3.04 3.72 -6.49
C ALA A 334 1.85 2.77 -6.75
N ASP A 335 1.82 1.63 -6.08
CA ASP A 335 0.69 0.70 -6.14
C ASP A 335 -0.60 1.34 -5.61
N ALA A 336 -0.51 2.15 -4.55
CA ALA A 336 -1.65 2.92 -4.06
C ALA A 336 -2.25 3.82 -5.15
N LEU A 337 -1.40 4.53 -5.93
CA LEU A 337 -1.86 5.34 -7.05
C LEU A 337 -2.52 4.49 -8.15
N THR A 338 -1.92 3.35 -8.48
CA THR A 338 -2.45 2.40 -9.48
C THR A 338 -3.81 1.84 -9.06
N LEU A 339 -3.98 1.53 -7.77
CA LEU A 339 -5.25 1.06 -7.20
C LEU A 339 -6.33 2.14 -7.31
N VAL A 340 -6.04 3.38 -6.89
CA VAL A 340 -6.99 4.50 -6.98
C VAL A 340 -7.31 4.85 -8.43
N ALA A 341 -6.31 4.91 -9.32
CA ALA A 341 -6.50 5.17 -10.75
C ALA A 341 -7.39 4.10 -11.41
N THR A 342 -7.15 2.83 -11.08
CA THR A 342 -7.97 1.73 -11.59
C THR A 342 -9.40 1.78 -11.05
N ALA A 343 -9.57 2.12 -9.77
CA ALA A 343 -10.89 2.30 -9.17
C ALA A 343 -11.65 3.47 -9.81
N ALA A 344 -11.00 4.61 -10.05
CA ALA A 344 -11.59 5.77 -10.71
C ALA A 344 -12.03 5.43 -12.14
N ARG A 345 -11.18 4.75 -12.90
CA ARG A 345 -11.52 4.25 -14.25
C ARG A 345 -12.71 3.31 -14.24
N ARG A 346 -12.75 2.34 -13.33
CA ARG A 346 -13.84 1.36 -13.19
C ARG A 346 -15.16 2.00 -12.73
N ALA A 347 -15.07 3.06 -11.90
CA ALA A 347 -16.22 3.78 -11.36
C ALA A 347 -16.75 4.84 -12.32
N VAL A 348 -15.91 5.30 -13.26
CA VAL A 348 -16.10 6.55 -14.00
C VAL A 348 -16.47 7.68 -13.01
N SER A 349 -15.69 7.81 -11.93
CA SER A 349 -15.96 8.72 -10.82
C SER A 349 -14.70 8.96 -9.99
N THR A 350 -14.58 10.16 -9.41
CA THR A 350 -13.60 10.50 -8.40
C THR A 350 -14.19 10.53 -6.99
N ASP A 351 -15.48 10.23 -6.85
CA ASP A 351 -16.18 10.15 -5.56
C ASP A 351 -15.61 9.04 -4.68
N PRO A 352 -15.18 9.35 -3.44
CA PRO A 352 -14.55 8.38 -2.54
C PRO A 352 -15.35 7.10 -2.30
N GLN A 353 -16.68 7.20 -2.18
CA GLN A 353 -17.51 6.04 -1.89
C GLN A 353 -17.66 5.14 -3.12
N ARG A 354 -17.68 5.72 -4.32
CA ARG A 354 -17.68 4.97 -5.58
C ARG A 354 -16.33 4.29 -5.81
N LEU A 355 -15.22 4.95 -5.48
CA LEU A 355 -13.88 4.34 -5.53
C LEU A 355 -13.78 3.12 -4.62
N ARG A 356 -14.28 3.23 -3.38
CA ARG A 356 -14.30 2.12 -2.41
C ARG A 356 -14.93 0.87 -3.01
N GLY A 357 -16.09 0.98 -3.64
CA GLY A 357 -16.78 -0.16 -4.24
C GLY A 357 -16.03 -0.77 -5.45
N ARG A 358 -15.09 -0.05 -6.06
CA ARG A 358 -14.30 -0.53 -7.20
C ARG A 358 -12.93 -1.06 -6.81
N LEU A 359 -12.42 -0.71 -5.63
CA LEU A 359 -11.26 -1.36 -5.04
C LEU A 359 -11.55 -2.84 -4.73
N GLU A 360 -12.78 -3.18 -4.34
CA GLU A 360 -13.23 -4.56 -4.12
C GLU A 360 -13.70 -5.26 -5.42
N GLY A 361 -13.60 -4.61 -6.56
CA GLY A 361 -14.15 -5.07 -7.85
C GLY A 361 -13.29 -6.06 -8.64
N GLY A 362 -12.49 -6.86 -7.96
CA GLY A 362 -11.57 -7.85 -8.55
C GLY A 362 -10.11 -7.40 -8.57
N PRO A 363 -9.17 -8.31 -8.88
CA PRO A 363 -7.75 -8.06 -8.77
C PRO A 363 -7.28 -6.82 -9.53
N ILE A 364 -6.31 -6.13 -8.93
CA ILE A 364 -5.58 -5.02 -9.52
C ILE A 364 -4.09 -5.32 -9.40
N GLU A 365 -3.42 -5.37 -10.55
CA GLU A 365 -1.99 -5.59 -10.63
C GLU A 365 -1.23 -4.32 -10.25
N GLY A 366 -0.32 -4.44 -9.30
CA GLY A 366 0.65 -3.42 -8.92
C GLY A 366 2.08 -3.80 -9.27
N VAL A 367 3.02 -2.97 -8.87
CA VAL A 367 4.47 -3.23 -9.00
C VAL A 367 4.88 -4.37 -8.04
N CYS A 368 4.36 -4.35 -6.81
CA CYS A 368 4.68 -5.35 -5.79
C CYS A 368 3.99 -6.71 -6.02
N GLY A 369 2.89 -6.73 -6.75
CA GLY A 369 2.07 -7.91 -6.97
C GLY A 369 0.59 -7.57 -7.16
N ALA A 370 -0.28 -8.58 -7.17
CA ALA A 370 -1.71 -8.39 -7.26
C ALA A 370 -2.34 -8.08 -5.89
N TYR A 371 -3.34 -7.23 -5.91
CA TYR A 371 -4.21 -6.89 -4.78
C TYR A 371 -5.63 -7.34 -5.10
N ALA A 372 -6.19 -8.23 -4.29
CA ALA A 372 -7.54 -8.77 -4.48
C ALA A 372 -8.42 -8.48 -3.28
N PHE A 373 -8.67 -7.18 -3.03
CA PHE A 373 -9.54 -6.77 -1.94
C PHE A 373 -10.98 -7.26 -2.16
N GLN A 374 -11.58 -7.73 -1.07
CA GLN A 374 -12.92 -8.29 -1.04
C GLN A 374 -13.70 -7.72 0.15
N PRO A 375 -15.04 -7.76 0.13
CA PRO A 375 -15.85 -7.31 1.28
C PRO A 375 -15.56 -8.00 2.61
N ILE A 376 -14.81 -9.12 2.57
CA ILE A 376 -14.39 -9.90 3.74
C ILE A 376 -12.90 -9.81 4.04
N SER A 377 -12.10 -9.13 3.20
CA SER A 377 -10.65 -8.97 3.38
C SER A 377 -10.13 -7.73 2.66
N HIS A 378 -9.50 -6.83 3.39
CA HIS A 378 -8.82 -5.63 2.86
C HIS A 378 -7.32 -5.66 3.11
N GLY A 379 -6.73 -6.85 3.30
CA GLY A 379 -5.34 -7.01 3.72
C GLY A 379 -4.39 -7.45 2.62
N GLY A 380 -3.36 -6.66 2.40
CA GLY A 380 -2.09 -7.03 1.76
C GLY A 380 -2.13 -7.39 0.28
N ILE A 381 -0.92 -7.56 -0.25
CA ILE A 381 -0.74 -8.23 -1.54
C ILE A 381 -1.04 -9.72 -1.39
N GLU A 382 -1.41 -10.36 -2.50
CA GLU A 382 -1.67 -11.79 -2.50
C GLU A 382 -0.44 -12.61 -2.06
N PRO A 383 -0.63 -13.68 -1.26
CA PRO A 383 0.47 -14.46 -0.67
C PRO A 383 1.42 -15.09 -1.69
N ASP A 384 0.97 -15.37 -2.90
CA ASP A 384 1.77 -15.95 -3.99
C ASP A 384 2.80 -14.96 -4.57
N ALA A 385 2.62 -13.66 -4.33
CA ALA A 385 3.61 -12.65 -4.66
C ALA A 385 4.82 -12.66 -3.69
N LEU A 386 4.70 -13.33 -2.52
CA LEU A 386 5.76 -13.40 -1.53
C LEU A 386 6.75 -14.53 -1.82
N THR A 387 8.03 -14.21 -1.74
CA THR A 387 9.12 -15.18 -1.93
C THR A 387 10.27 -14.88 -0.97
N LEU A 388 11.20 -15.81 -0.89
CA LEU A 388 12.38 -15.69 -0.05
C LEU A 388 13.58 -15.21 -0.87
N PHE A 389 14.33 -14.30 -0.28
CA PHE A 389 15.63 -13.84 -0.80
C PHE A 389 16.71 -14.10 0.23
N VAL A 390 17.95 -14.13 -0.23
CA VAL A 390 19.14 -14.18 0.61
C VAL A 390 20.06 -13.00 0.30
N ALA A 391 20.60 -12.37 1.33
CA ALA A 391 21.60 -11.33 1.16
C ALA A 391 22.95 -11.93 0.73
N ARG A 392 23.50 -11.45 -0.38
CA ARG A 392 24.82 -11.84 -0.91
C ARG A 392 25.50 -10.62 -1.51
N GLN A 393 26.68 -10.31 -1.01
CA GLN A 393 27.50 -9.23 -1.55
C GLN A 393 26.74 -7.89 -1.67
N GLY A 394 25.97 -7.53 -0.66
CA GLY A 394 25.19 -6.28 -0.61
C GLY A 394 23.93 -6.26 -1.50
N ALA A 395 23.48 -7.40 -2.02
CA ALA A 395 22.28 -7.49 -2.84
C ALA A 395 21.34 -8.60 -2.35
N TRP A 396 20.03 -8.42 -2.56
CA TRP A 396 19.03 -9.45 -2.35
C TRP A 396 18.96 -10.38 -3.55
N VAL A 397 19.28 -11.65 -3.36
CA VAL A 397 19.24 -12.69 -4.40
C VAL A 397 18.04 -13.60 -4.15
N ARG A 398 17.15 -13.70 -5.12
CA ARG A 398 15.97 -14.57 -5.03
C ARG A 398 16.39 -16.03 -4.92
N LEU A 399 15.78 -16.75 -3.99
CA LEU A 399 15.88 -18.19 -3.90
C LEU A 399 14.86 -18.84 -4.87
N SER A 400 15.34 -19.74 -5.68
CA SER A 400 14.53 -20.53 -6.64
C SER A 400 13.67 -21.59 -5.94
#